data_0a1d123147387bc641fb661f32f123ad
#
_entry.id   0a1d123147387bc641fb661f32f123ad
#
_cell.length_a   1.000
_cell.length_b   1.000
_cell.length_c   1.000
_cell.angle_alpha   90.00
_cell.angle_beta   90.00
_cell.angle_gamma   90.00
#
_symmetry.space_group_name_H-M   'P 1'
#
loop_
_entity.id
_entity.type
_entity.pdbx_description
1 polymer ?
#
loop_
_entity_poly.entity_id
_entity_poly.type
_entity_poly.pdbx_seq_one_letter_code
_entity_poly.pdbx_strand_id
1 'polypeptide(L)'
;MTADRAKTERLLKTARGQIDGILKMIEENRYCIEISNQIMACQAILSKVNKDVLNAHLCNCVLHSSGDDSKEKLHEISAILDKLL
;
A
#
# COMPACT_ATOMS: atom_id res chain seq x y z
N MET A 1 -0.79 10.28 -11.31
CA MET A 1 -1.03 9.92 -9.92
C MET A 1 -0.98 11.19 -9.07
N THR A 2 -1.94 11.36 -8.18
CA THR A 2 -2.07 12.58 -7.37
C THR A 2 -1.39 12.50 -6.00
N ALA A 3 -0.93 11.33 -5.59
CA ALA A 3 -0.14 11.16 -4.37
C ALA A 3 1.26 11.73 -4.56
N ASP A 4 2.00 11.93 -3.47
CA ASP A 4 3.41 12.33 -3.54
C ASP A 4 4.20 11.20 -4.21
N ARG A 5 4.51 11.41 -5.47
CA ARG A 5 5.15 10.41 -6.32
C ARG A 5 6.53 10.01 -5.80
N ALA A 6 7.33 10.99 -5.40
CA ALA A 6 8.68 10.71 -4.91
C ALA A 6 8.66 9.87 -3.63
N LYS A 7 7.75 10.20 -2.71
CA LYS A 7 7.58 9.46 -1.46
C LYS A 7 7.10 8.03 -1.74
N THR A 8 6.12 7.89 -2.62
CA THR A 8 5.55 6.59 -3.01
C THR A 8 6.63 5.70 -3.64
N GLU A 9 7.41 6.25 -4.57
CA GLU A 9 8.49 5.51 -5.21
C GLU A 9 9.54 5.05 -4.19
N ARG A 10 9.91 5.93 -3.26
CA ARG A 10 10.88 5.61 -2.23
C ARG A 10 10.40 4.47 -1.32
N LEU A 11 9.14 4.50 -0.91
CA LEU A 11 8.56 3.46 -0.08
C LEU A 11 8.50 2.12 -0.82
N LEU A 12 8.14 2.14 -2.10
CA LEU A 12 8.09 0.92 -2.92
C LEU A 12 9.50 0.36 -3.16
N LYS A 13 10.49 1.20 -3.35
CA LYS A 13 11.88 0.75 -3.46
C LYS A 13 12.37 0.12 -2.15
N THR A 14 11.96 0.66 -1.02
CA THR A 14 12.24 0.07 0.29
C THR A 14 11.60 -1.31 0.40
N ALA A 15 10.33 -1.44 0.00
CA ALA A 15 9.64 -2.74 -0.01
C ALA A 15 10.34 -3.74 -0.94
N ARG A 16 10.79 -3.29 -2.10
CA ARG A 16 11.55 -4.14 -3.04
C ARG A 16 12.82 -4.68 -2.38
N GLY A 17 13.56 -3.82 -1.70
CA GLY A 17 14.78 -4.24 -0.98
C GLY A 17 14.47 -5.22 0.14
N GLN A 18 13.34 -5.04 0.83
CA GLN A 18 12.92 -5.98 1.87
C GLN A 18 12.54 -7.34 1.28
N ILE A 19 11.92 -7.37 0.11
CA ILE A 19 11.60 -8.62 -0.60
C ILE A 19 12.90 -9.36 -0.96
N ASP A 20 13.90 -8.65 -1.47
CA ASP A 20 15.20 -9.24 -1.76
C ASP A 20 15.85 -9.84 -0.50
N GLY A 21 15.73 -9.13 0.63
CA GLY A 21 16.20 -9.62 1.91
C GLY A 21 15.48 -10.89 2.37
N ILE A 22 14.15 -10.95 2.16
CA ILE A 22 13.35 -12.13 2.49
C ILE A 22 13.78 -13.34 1.64
N LEU A 23 14.01 -13.14 0.35
CA LEU A 23 14.51 -14.19 -0.53
C LEU A 23 15.85 -14.74 -0.04
N LYS A 24 16.74 -13.87 0.41
CA LYS A 24 18.02 -14.26 0.96
C LYS A 24 17.84 -15.06 2.26
N MET A 25 16.93 -14.67 3.11
CA MET A 25 16.62 -15.39 4.34
C MET A 25 16.13 -16.81 4.05
N ILE A 26 15.33 -16.97 3.01
CA ILE A 26 14.84 -18.29 2.57
C ILE A 26 16.01 -19.14 2.07
N GLU A 27 16.90 -18.56 1.27
CA GLU A 27 18.10 -19.26 0.76
C GLU A 27 19.01 -19.71 1.90
N GLU A 28 19.09 -18.93 2.98
CA GLU A 28 19.92 -19.22 4.15
C GLU A 28 19.23 -20.13 5.16
N ASN A 29 18.02 -20.58 4.89
CA ASN A 29 17.20 -21.38 5.80
C ASN A 29 17.03 -20.73 7.17
N ARG A 30 16.78 -19.42 7.20
CA ARG A 30 16.55 -18.69 8.43
C ARG A 30 15.29 -19.19 9.12
N TYR A 31 15.19 -18.91 10.41
CA TYR A 31 14.06 -19.32 11.22
C TYR A 31 12.74 -18.76 10.69
N CYS A 32 11.71 -19.62 10.58
CA CYS A 32 10.42 -19.25 9.97
C CYS A 32 9.78 -18.01 10.57
N ILE A 33 9.89 -17.83 11.88
CA ILE A 33 9.29 -16.67 12.56
C ILE A 33 10.01 -15.38 12.17
N GLU A 34 11.33 -15.41 11.98
CA GLU A 34 12.08 -14.25 11.49
C GLU A 34 11.64 -13.86 10.08
N ILE A 35 11.46 -14.86 9.21
CA ILE A 35 10.98 -14.63 7.84
C ILE A 35 9.57 -14.04 7.87
N SER A 36 8.69 -14.60 8.68
CA SER A 36 7.32 -14.10 8.85
C SER A 36 7.29 -12.65 9.31
N ASN A 37 8.14 -12.29 10.29
CA ASN A 37 8.24 -10.92 10.79
C ASN A 37 8.68 -9.95 9.67
N GLN A 38 9.61 -10.36 8.82
CA GLN A 38 10.06 -9.53 7.70
C GLN A 38 8.98 -9.38 6.64
N ILE A 39 8.20 -10.43 6.39
CA ILE A 39 7.06 -10.35 5.48
C ILE A 39 6.03 -9.36 6.01
N MET A 40 5.71 -9.41 7.32
CA MET A 40 4.76 -8.47 7.91
C MET A 40 5.26 -7.03 7.83
N ALA A 41 6.55 -6.79 7.99
CA ALA A 41 7.13 -5.46 7.84
C ALA A 41 6.96 -4.94 6.40
N CYS A 42 7.18 -5.80 5.42
CA CYS A 42 6.98 -5.45 4.01
C CYS A 42 5.50 -5.18 3.70
N GLN A 43 4.60 -5.99 4.23
CA GLN A 43 3.16 -5.79 4.11
C GLN A 43 2.73 -4.44 4.69
N ALA A 44 3.32 -4.03 5.80
CA ALA A 44 2.99 -2.74 6.42
C ALA A 44 3.35 -1.57 5.50
N ILE A 45 4.49 -1.64 4.80
CA ILE A 45 4.89 -0.61 3.84
C ILE A 45 3.92 -0.57 2.67
N LEU A 46 3.59 -1.73 2.11
CA LEU A 46 2.67 -1.82 0.97
C LEU A 46 1.27 -1.32 1.35
N SER A 47 0.80 -1.65 2.54
CA SER A 47 -0.48 -1.17 3.06
C SER A 47 -0.50 0.36 3.19
N LYS A 48 0.57 0.94 3.71
CA LYS A 48 0.70 2.40 3.82
C LYS A 48 0.67 3.06 2.45
N VAL A 49 1.44 2.54 1.49
CA VAL A 49 1.46 3.07 0.12
C VAL A 49 0.07 2.99 -0.49
N ASN A 50 -0.62 1.87 -0.31
CA ASN A 50 -1.95 1.67 -0.87
C ASN A 50 -2.95 2.67 -0.28
N LYS A 51 -2.90 2.90 1.03
CA LYS A 51 -3.76 3.89 1.69
C LYS A 51 -3.48 5.30 1.18
N ASP A 52 -2.21 5.66 1.00
CA ASP A 52 -1.82 6.98 0.49
C ASP A 52 -2.33 7.18 -0.95
N VAL A 53 -2.18 6.17 -1.79
CA VAL A 53 -2.65 6.22 -3.19
C VAL A 53 -4.17 6.34 -3.24
N LEU A 54 -4.89 5.54 -2.46
CA LEU A 54 -6.36 5.58 -2.40
C LEU A 54 -6.86 6.89 -1.84
N ASN A 55 -6.21 7.42 -0.80
CA ASN A 55 -6.59 8.68 -0.19
C ASN A 55 -6.40 9.84 -1.17
N ALA A 56 -5.32 9.86 -1.91
CA ALA A 56 -5.06 10.86 -2.95
C ALA A 56 -6.12 10.78 -4.04
N HIS A 57 -6.48 9.56 -4.47
CA HIS A 57 -7.52 9.34 -5.46
C HIS A 57 -8.89 9.80 -4.95
N LEU A 58 -9.21 9.50 -3.70
CA LEU A 58 -10.44 9.94 -3.04
C LEU A 58 -10.55 11.47 -3.07
N CYS A 59 -9.52 12.18 -2.60
CA CYS A 59 -9.52 13.63 -2.58
C CYS A 59 -9.67 14.21 -3.97
N ASN A 60 -8.96 13.68 -4.94
CA ASN A 60 -9.02 14.16 -6.32
C ASN A 60 -10.38 13.89 -6.95
N CYS A 61 -10.94 12.70 -6.76
CA CYS A 61 -12.23 12.34 -7.33
C CYS A 61 -13.38 13.09 -6.70
N VAL A 62 -13.35 13.30 -5.39
CA VAL A 62 -14.41 14.04 -4.67
C VAL A 62 -14.42 15.50 -5.08
N LEU A 63 -13.25 16.12 -5.22
CA LEU A 63 -13.13 17.52 -5.62
C LEU A 63 -13.55 17.77 -7.07
N HIS A 64 -13.38 16.78 -7.94
CA HIS A 64 -13.66 16.92 -9.38
C HIS A 64 -14.91 16.19 -9.86
N SER A 65 -15.57 15.44 -8.98
CA SER A 65 -16.83 14.76 -9.30
C SER A 65 -17.99 15.55 -8.76
N SER A 66 -19.14 15.44 -9.43
CA SER A 66 -20.40 16.06 -8.98
C SER A 66 -21.50 15.00 -8.90
N GLY A 67 -22.38 15.13 -7.91
CA GLY A 67 -23.56 14.30 -7.78
C GLY A 67 -23.31 12.86 -7.38
N ASP A 68 -24.01 11.96 -8.07
CA ASP A 68 -24.04 10.54 -7.71
C ASP A 68 -22.72 9.82 -7.91
N ASP A 69 -21.90 10.28 -8.85
CA ASP A 69 -20.58 9.69 -9.11
C ASP A 69 -19.66 9.78 -7.89
N SER A 70 -19.74 10.88 -7.15
CA SER A 70 -18.95 11.06 -5.93
C SER A 70 -19.28 10.01 -4.89
N LYS A 71 -20.57 9.70 -4.73
CA LYS A 71 -21.04 8.73 -3.74
C LYS A 71 -20.58 7.33 -4.10
N GLU A 72 -20.66 6.95 -5.38
CA GLU A 72 -20.21 5.64 -5.84
C GLU A 72 -18.72 5.46 -5.64
N LYS A 73 -17.92 6.46 -6.00
CA LYS A 73 -16.47 6.42 -5.83
C LYS A 73 -16.06 6.35 -4.37
N LEU A 74 -16.73 7.11 -3.51
CA LEU A 74 -16.52 7.03 -2.07
C LEU A 74 -16.84 5.65 -1.53
N HIS A 75 -17.91 5.04 -2.00
CA HIS A 75 -18.34 3.72 -1.57
C HIS A 75 -17.33 2.66 -1.99
N GLU A 76 -16.84 2.72 -3.23
CA GLU A 76 -15.81 1.80 -3.73
C GLU A 76 -14.53 1.88 -2.91
N ILE A 77 -14.05 3.09 -2.64
CA ILE A 77 -12.81 3.30 -1.89
C ILE A 77 -12.98 2.86 -0.44
N SER A 78 -14.12 3.16 0.16
CA SER A 78 -14.42 2.73 1.52
C SER A 78 -14.41 1.21 1.64
N ALA A 79 -14.97 0.50 0.65
CA ALA A 79 -14.97 -0.96 0.62
C ALA A 79 -13.55 -1.52 0.54
N ILE A 80 -12.66 -0.89 -0.23
CA ILE A 80 -11.26 -1.31 -0.34
C ILE A 80 -10.51 -1.05 0.96
N LEU A 81 -10.72 0.12 1.57
CA LEU A 81 -10.08 0.48 2.84
C LEU A 81 -10.49 -0.47 3.96
N ASP A 82 -11.74 -0.90 3.99
CA ASP A 82 -12.23 -1.86 4.97
C ASP A 82 -11.50 -3.20 4.85
N LYS A 83 -11.13 -3.61 3.65
CA LYS A 83 -10.35 -4.83 3.43
C LYS A 83 -8.90 -4.71 3.89
N LEU A 84 -8.36 -3.50 3.93
CA LEU A 84 -7.00 -3.23 4.37
C LEU A 84 -6.86 -3.17 5.89
N LEU A 85 -7.96 -2.89 6.56
CA LEU A 85 -8.01 -2.84 8.02
C LEU A 85 -8.40 -4.21 8.57
#